data_2cbdbe9d73ce7269a557539a6b697652
#
_entry.id   2cbdbe9d73ce7269a557539a6b697652
#
_cell.length_a   1.000
_cell.length_b   1.000
_cell.length_c   1.000
_cell.angle_alpha   90.00
_cell.angle_beta   90.00
_cell.angle_gamma   90.00
#
_symmetry.space_group_name_H-M   'P 1'
#
loop_
_entity.id
_entity.type
_entity.pdbx_description
1 polymer ?
#
loop_
_entity_poly.entity_id
_entity_poly.type
_entity_poly.pdbx_seq_one_letter_code
_entity_poly.pdbx_strand_id
1 'polypeptide(L)'
;TGLSVEIVEAARIDGSGEIHTFNSIVLPLLKPAMATQAIFGFVASWNNLYTPSIILATERKKQTMPMYVQALKANDKSRDWGQIYCGLFTTVIPILVMYFFLSKYIIAGVALGGVKE
;
A
#
# COMPACT_ATOMS: atom_id res chain seq x y z
N THR A 1 -9.61 -10.04 14.05
CA THR A 1 -9.63 -10.04 15.52
C THR A 1 -9.93 -8.69 16.15
N GLY A 2 -9.84 -7.60 15.40
CA GLY A 2 -10.23 -6.27 15.88
C GLY A 2 -11.69 -5.91 15.70
N LEU A 3 -12.48 -6.81 15.11
CA LEU A 3 -13.91 -6.60 14.92
C LEU A 3 -14.71 -7.08 16.13
N SER A 4 -15.77 -6.34 16.46
CA SER A 4 -16.69 -6.76 17.50
C SER A 4 -17.43 -8.03 17.08
N VAL A 5 -17.25 -9.10 17.83
CA VAL A 5 -17.98 -10.36 17.64
C VAL A 5 -19.48 -10.12 17.81
N GLU A 6 -19.87 -9.16 18.63
CA GLU A 6 -21.25 -8.77 18.86
C GLU A 6 -21.98 -8.34 17.59
N ILE A 7 -21.30 -7.61 16.69
CA ILE A 7 -21.88 -7.17 15.41
C ILE A 7 -22.19 -8.38 14.53
N VAL A 8 -21.27 -9.35 14.47
CA VAL A 8 -21.46 -10.57 13.69
C VAL A 8 -22.58 -11.44 14.27
N GLU A 9 -22.65 -11.56 15.58
CA GLU A 9 -23.72 -12.29 16.25
C GLU A 9 -25.08 -11.63 16.04
N ALA A 10 -25.15 -10.30 16.12
CA ALA A 10 -26.37 -9.56 15.83
C ALA A 10 -26.86 -9.79 14.40
N ALA A 11 -25.95 -9.81 13.42
CA ALA A 11 -26.29 -10.11 12.03
C ALA A 11 -26.83 -11.53 11.86
N ARG A 12 -26.27 -12.49 12.58
CA ARG A 12 -26.76 -13.88 12.56
C ARG A 12 -28.18 -14.00 13.15
N ILE A 13 -28.44 -13.29 14.22
CA ILE A 13 -29.79 -13.24 14.84
C ILE A 13 -30.81 -12.67 13.88
N ASP A 14 -30.44 -11.67 13.07
CA ASP A 14 -31.28 -11.08 12.03
C ASP A 14 -31.48 -11.98 10.80
N GLY A 15 -30.91 -13.19 10.79
CA GLY A 15 -31.04 -14.15 9.72
C GLY A 15 -30.09 -13.96 8.56
N SER A 16 -29.03 -13.16 8.71
CA SER A 16 -28.03 -12.94 7.69
C SER A 16 -27.16 -14.19 7.47
N GLY A 17 -26.98 -14.58 6.21
CA GLY A 17 -26.04 -15.63 5.84
C GLY A 17 -24.59 -15.19 6.04
N GLU A 18 -23.65 -16.13 6.15
CA GLU A 18 -22.22 -15.83 6.38
C GLU A 18 -21.62 -14.97 5.27
N ILE A 19 -21.92 -15.26 4.01
CA ILE A 19 -21.42 -14.49 2.86
C ILE A 19 -21.99 -13.09 2.86
N HIS A 20 -23.29 -12.96 3.12
CA HIS A 20 -23.94 -11.64 3.19
C HIS A 20 -23.41 -10.81 4.36
N THR A 21 -23.21 -11.41 5.52
CA THR A 21 -22.61 -10.77 6.70
C THR A 21 -21.21 -10.26 6.37
N PHE A 22 -20.39 -11.10 5.74
CA PHE A 22 -19.05 -10.73 5.35
C PHE A 22 -19.04 -9.53 4.39
N ASN A 23 -19.82 -9.59 3.30
CA ASN A 23 -19.81 -8.57 2.27
C ASN A 23 -20.46 -7.25 2.71
N SER A 24 -21.53 -7.32 3.50
CA SER A 24 -22.34 -6.13 3.83
C SER A 24 -22.00 -5.49 5.16
N ILE A 25 -21.41 -6.23 6.09
CA ILE A 25 -21.15 -5.77 7.45
C ILE A 25 -19.65 -5.77 7.76
N VAL A 26 -18.99 -6.91 7.61
CA VAL A 26 -17.59 -7.10 8.00
C VAL A 26 -16.64 -6.34 7.05
N LEU A 27 -16.80 -6.51 5.75
CA LEU A 27 -15.91 -5.92 4.75
C LEU A 27 -15.90 -4.38 4.80
N PRO A 28 -17.05 -3.67 4.88
CA PRO A 28 -17.04 -2.23 5.05
C PRO A 28 -16.35 -1.75 6.33
N LEU A 29 -16.43 -2.49 7.41
CA LEU A 29 -15.75 -2.16 8.68
C LEU A 29 -14.23 -2.33 8.58
N LEU A 30 -13.76 -3.18 7.67
CA LEU A 30 -12.34 -3.44 7.45
C LEU A 30 -11.69 -2.46 6.46
N LYS A 31 -12.45 -1.59 5.80
CA LYS A 31 -11.90 -0.66 4.81
C LYS A 31 -10.69 0.14 5.31
N PRO A 32 -10.72 0.75 6.51
CA PRO A 32 -9.54 1.48 7.01
C PRO A 32 -8.30 0.59 7.16
N ALA A 33 -8.48 -0.62 7.72
CA ALA A 33 -7.38 -1.57 7.87
C ALA A 33 -6.85 -2.05 6.51
N MET A 34 -7.73 -2.30 5.56
CA MET A 34 -7.35 -2.68 4.20
C MET A 34 -6.58 -1.57 3.49
N ALA A 35 -7.01 -0.31 3.65
CA ALA A 35 -6.32 0.84 3.08
C ALA A 35 -4.91 0.98 3.66
N THR A 36 -4.75 0.83 4.98
CA THR A 36 -3.44 0.86 5.64
C THR A 36 -2.53 -0.24 5.12
N GLN A 37 -3.03 -1.46 5.03
CA GLN A 37 -2.26 -2.60 4.50
C GLN A 37 -1.92 -2.43 3.03
N ALA A 38 -2.82 -1.85 2.24
CA ALA A 38 -2.56 -1.57 0.83
C ALA A 38 -1.41 -0.57 0.66
N ILE A 39 -1.37 0.49 1.47
CA ILE A 39 -0.28 1.47 1.44
C ILE A 39 1.04 0.82 1.85
N PHE A 40 1.09 0.08 2.96
CA PHE A 40 2.32 -0.58 3.41
C PHE A 40 2.80 -1.61 2.40
N GLY A 41 1.90 -2.43 1.86
CA GLY A 41 2.23 -3.42 0.83
C GLY A 41 2.73 -2.77 -0.45
N PHE A 42 2.10 -1.69 -0.88
CA PHE A 42 2.53 -0.94 -2.06
C PHE A 42 3.92 -0.34 -1.86
N VAL A 43 4.16 0.33 -0.74
CA VAL A 43 5.45 0.96 -0.44
C VAL A 43 6.55 -0.10 -0.37
N ALA A 44 6.30 -1.22 0.30
CA ALA A 44 7.25 -2.32 0.39
C ALA A 44 7.58 -2.92 -0.98
N SER A 45 6.57 -3.15 -1.80
CA SER A 45 6.75 -3.71 -3.15
C SER A 45 7.39 -2.71 -4.10
N TRP A 46 7.00 -1.44 -4.03
CA TRP A 46 7.55 -0.38 -4.89
C TRP A 46 9.02 -0.12 -4.62
N ASN A 47 9.42 -0.12 -3.35
CA ASN A 47 10.80 0.13 -2.93
C ASN A 47 11.68 -1.12 -2.92
N ASN A 48 11.13 -2.29 -3.25
CA ASN A 48 11.90 -3.54 -3.29
C ASN A 48 12.92 -3.49 -4.42
N LEU A 49 14.18 -3.55 -4.06
CA LEU A 49 15.30 -3.55 -5.00
C LEU A 49 15.88 -4.97 -5.18
N TYR A 50 15.91 -5.75 -4.10
CA TYR A 50 16.62 -7.03 -4.06
C TYR A 50 16.00 -8.07 -5.02
N THR A 51 14.72 -8.37 -4.86
CA THR A 51 14.03 -9.39 -5.65
C THR A 51 13.99 -9.05 -7.15
N PRO A 52 13.57 -7.83 -7.57
CA PRO A 52 13.63 -7.47 -8.99
C PRO A 52 15.04 -7.49 -9.56
N SER A 53 16.06 -7.14 -8.78
CA SER A 53 17.46 -7.17 -9.23
C SER A 53 17.93 -8.57 -9.61
N ILE A 54 17.47 -9.58 -8.89
CA ILE A 54 17.80 -10.98 -9.21
C ILE A 54 17.04 -11.46 -10.43
N ILE A 55 15.72 -11.21 -10.47
CA ILE A 55 14.86 -11.75 -11.53
C ILE A 55 15.12 -11.06 -12.87
N LEU A 56 15.34 -9.75 -12.85
CA LEU A 56 15.47 -8.92 -14.04
C LEU A 56 16.92 -8.53 -14.36
N ALA A 57 17.89 -9.27 -13.81
CA ALA A 57 19.33 -8.95 -13.96
C ALA A 57 19.76 -8.83 -15.43
N THR A 58 19.18 -9.63 -16.33
CA THR A 58 19.52 -9.65 -17.76
C THR A 58 18.60 -8.75 -18.60
N GLU A 59 17.47 -8.31 -18.05
CA GLU A 59 16.43 -7.60 -18.80
C GLU A 59 16.47 -6.08 -18.54
N ARG A 60 17.47 -5.41 -19.11
CA ARG A 60 17.67 -3.96 -18.92
C ARG A 60 16.46 -3.09 -19.28
N LYS A 61 15.61 -3.57 -20.19
CA LYS A 61 14.42 -2.83 -20.62
C LYS A 61 13.23 -2.92 -19.63
N LYS A 62 13.31 -3.81 -18.64
CA LYS A 62 12.23 -4.05 -17.68
C LYS A 62 12.62 -3.70 -16.26
N GLN A 63 13.40 -2.66 -16.10
CA GLN A 63 13.85 -2.23 -14.77
C GLN A 63 12.74 -1.54 -13.98
N THR A 64 12.71 -1.80 -12.66
CA THR A 64 11.89 -1.01 -11.75
C THR A 64 12.53 0.34 -11.46
N MET A 65 11.77 1.29 -10.91
CA MET A 65 12.32 2.61 -10.59
C MET A 65 13.50 2.56 -9.62
N PRO A 66 13.48 1.79 -8.50
CA PRO A 66 14.65 1.66 -7.66
C PRO A 66 15.87 1.09 -8.37
N MET A 67 15.69 0.12 -9.27
CA MET A 67 16.78 -0.43 -10.07
C MET A 67 17.40 0.64 -11.00
N TYR A 68 16.57 1.44 -11.64
CA TYR A 68 17.00 2.52 -12.53
C TYR A 68 17.82 3.57 -11.76
N VAL A 69 17.31 4.02 -10.61
CA VAL A 69 18.02 4.98 -9.76
C VAL A 69 19.36 4.40 -9.28
N GLN A 70 19.39 3.12 -8.92
CA GLN A 70 20.61 2.44 -8.51
C GLN A 70 21.64 2.40 -9.65
N ALA A 71 21.18 2.11 -10.86
CA ALA A 71 22.05 2.10 -12.05
C ALA A 71 22.66 3.49 -12.34
N LEU A 72 21.88 4.55 -12.16
CA LEU A 72 22.38 5.93 -12.31
C LEU A 72 23.46 6.26 -11.29
N LYS A 73 23.31 5.79 -10.05
CA LYS A 73 24.30 6.01 -8.98
C LYS A 73 25.58 5.23 -9.21
N ALA A 74 25.50 4.06 -9.83
CA ALA A 74 26.67 3.20 -10.04
C ALA A 74 27.64 3.73 -11.08
N ASN A 75 27.23 4.67 -11.93
CA ASN A 75 28.08 5.19 -12.99
C ASN A 75 28.90 6.39 -12.50
N ASP A 76 30.08 6.11 -11.93
CA ASP A 76 30.94 7.13 -11.31
C ASP A 76 31.48 8.16 -12.30
N LYS A 77 31.74 7.74 -13.55
CA LYS A 77 32.39 8.61 -14.55
C LYS A 77 31.48 9.67 -15.17
N SER A 78 30.17 9.42 -15.18
CA SER A 78 29.20 10.33 -15.77
C SER A 78 27.98 10.51 -14.84
N ARG A 79 28.26 10.63 -13.55
CA ARG A 79 27.19 10.78 -12.54
C ARG A 79 26.50 12.14 -12.72
N ASP A 80 25.30 12.11 -13.22
CA ASP A 80 24.45 13.30 -13.34
C ASP A 80 23.50 13.36 -12.13
N TRP A 81 23.79 14.24 -11.20
CA TRP A 81 22.99 14.42 -10.00
C TRP A 81 21.57 14.90 -10.32
N GLY A 82 21.39 15.66 -11.40
CA GLY A 82 20.07 16.09 -11.85
C GLY A 82 19.18 14.89 -12.20
N GLN A 83 19.71 13.94 -12.97
CA GLN A 83 18.98 12.72 -13.32
C GLN A 83 18.67 11.87 -12.09
N ILE A 84 19.61 11.76 -11.15
CA ILE A 84 19.43 11.00 -9.91
C ILE A 84 18.29 11.61 -9.09
N TYR A 85 18.27 12.91 -8.89
CA TYR A 85 17.22 13.60 -8.14
C TYR A 85 15.86 13.53 -8.85
N CYS A 86 15.82 13.64 -10.18
CA CYS A 86 14.60 13.44 -10.95
C CYS A 86 14.06 12.02 -10.80
N GLY A 87 14.94 11.01 -10.83
CA GLY A 87 14.57 9.61 -10.61
C GLY A 87 14.00 9.39 -9.22
N LEU A 88 14.63 9.93 -8.19
CA LEU A 88 14.15 9.85 -6.82
C LEU A 88 12.80 10.55 -6.65
N PHE A 89 12.62 11.72 -7.21
CA PHE A 89 11.36 12.46 -7.20
C PHE A 89 10.24 11.65 -7.86
N THR A 90 10.51 11.09 -9.02
CA THR A 90 9.55 10.24 -9.74
C THR A 90 9.17 9.01 -8.93
N THR A 91 10.13 8.44 -8.17
CA THR A 91 9.88 7.28 -7.30
C THR A 91 8.89 7.61 -6.17
N VAL A 92 8.92 8.83 -5.65
CA VAL A 92 8.05 9.28 -4.55
C VAL A 92 6.62 9.55 -5.01
N ILE A 93 6.41 10.00 -6.24
CA ILE A 93 5.09 10.40 -6.75
C ILE A 93 4.03 9.29 -6.61
N PRO A 94 4.26 8.03 -7.05
CA PRO A 94 3.24 6.99 -6.91
C PRO A 94 2.84 6.73 -5.46
N ILE A 95 3.79 6.82 -4.54
CA ILE A 95 3.53 6.64 -3.10
C ILE A 95 2.61 7.74 -2.58
N LEU A 96 2.87 8.99 -2.95
CA LEU A 96 2.03 10.13 -2.58
C LEU A 96 0.63 10.03 -3.18
N VAL A 97 0.52 9.57 -4.43
CA VAL A 97 -0.78 9.35 -5.09
C VAL A 97 -1.59 8.29 -4.34
N MET A 98 -0.97 7.16 -4.00
CA MET A 98 -1.62 6.10 -3.22
C MET A 98 -2.06 6.61 -1.85
N TYR A 99 -1.19 7.34 -1.15
CA TYR A 99 -1.51 7.93 0.14
C TYR A 99 -2.70 8.89 0.04
N PHE A 100 -2.69 9.77 -0.96
CA PHE A 100 -3.76 10.74 -1.17
C PHE A 100 -5.13 10.06 -1.36
N PHE A 101 -5.20 9.02 -2.19
CA PHE A 101 -6.47 8.31 -2.44
C PHE A 101 -6.94 7.49 -1.26
N LEU A 102 -6.02 6.93 -0.46
CA LEU A 102 -6.36 6.03 0.64
C LEU A 102 -6.41 6.71 2.01
N SER A 103 -5.90 7.93 2.12
CA SER A 103 -5.84 8.66 3.40
C SER A 103 -7.22 8.87 4.02
N LYS A 104 -8.24 9.12 3.20
CA LYS A 104 -9.63 9.31 3.68
C LYS A 104 -10.13 8.09 4.46
N TYR A 105 -9.77 6.89 4.05
CA TYR A 105 -10.17 5.65 4.75
C TYR A 105 -9.41 5.49 6.06
N ILE A 106 -8.14 5.86 6.10
CA ILE A 106 -7.31 5.81 7.30
C ILE A 106 -7.82 6.80 8.35
N ILE A 107 -8.11 8.04 7.95
CA ILE A 107 -8.64 9.09 8.83
C ILE A 107 -10.01 8.67 9.38
N ALA A 108 -10.88 8.13 8.55
CA ALA A 108 -12.18 7.61 8.98
C ALA A 108 -12.03 6.50 10.03
N GLY A 109 -11.07 5.59 9.82
CA GLY A 109 -10.79 4.51 10.76
C GLY A 109 -10.27 5.00 12.11
N VAL A 110 -9.37 5.98 12.11
CA VAL A 110 -8.84 6.61 13.33
C VAL A 110 -9.96 7.35 14.07
N ALA A 111 -10.81 8.09 13.36
CA ALA A 111 -11.94 8.78 13.96
C ALA A 111 -12.91 7.81 14.64
N LEU A 112 -13.22 6.68 13.98
CA LEU A 112 -14.09 5.64 14.55
C LEU A 112 -13.44 4.95 15.76
N GLY A 113 -12.13 4.71 15.68
CA GLY A 113 -11.39 4.14 16.80
C GLY A 113 -11.31 5.07 18.01
N GLY A 114 -11.18 6.36 17.79
CA GLY A 114 -11.14 7.37 18.85
C GLY A 114 -12.46 7.55 19.60
N VAL A 115 -13.57 7.25 18.97
CA VAL A 115 -14.91 7.36 19.59
C VAL A 115 -15.19 6.23 20.59
N LYS A 116 -14.46 5.10 20.50
CA LYS A 116 -14.62 3.95 21.40
C LYS A 116 -13.93 4.12 22.76
N GLU A 117 -13.10 5.13 22.93
CA GLU A 117 -12.51 5.47 24.21
C GLU A 117 -13.37 6.53 24.93
#